data_6b1694d002428a038941089ce54d02e6
#
_entry.id   6b1694d002428a038941089ce54d02e6
#
_cell.length_a   1.000
_cell.length_b   1.000
_cell.length_c   1.000
_cell.angle_alpha   90.00
_cell.angle_beta   90.00
_cell.angle_gamma   90.00
#
_symmetry.space_group_name_H-M   'P 1'
#
loop_
_entity.id
_entity.type
_entity.pdbx_description
1 polymer ?
#
loop_
_entity_poly.entity_id
_entity_poly.type
_entity_poly.pdbx_seq_one_letter_code
_entity_poly.pdbx_strand_id
1 'polypeptide(L)'
;MGSRRAGERSAVAAARAAYIAGFGATSNLEAGRTWGIPTMGTAAHSFTLLHETEEQAFRSQIDALGVDTTLLIDTYDIHEGVATAIRVAGPELGGVRIDSGDLPTVAAAVRTQLDELGATGTKITVTSDLDEFAIAALAASPVDSYGVGTSVVTGSGAPTAGMVYKLVARQDSAGGWVAVAKASADKGSMGGRKAAFRTLARGTATSELIVVSDSFEQVETAAEHPDARALQVTLVDHGETDASYELSLIHI
;
A
#
# COMPACT_ATOMS: atom_id res chain seq x y z
N MET A 1 -9.27 -5.47 6.32
CA MET A 1 -8.50 -4.55 5.56
C MET A 1 -8.56 -3.25 6.30
N GLY A 2 -7.99 -2.19 6.06
CA GLY A 2 -8.05 -0.96 6.87
C GLY A 2 -7.36 -1.02 8.25
N SER A 3 -6.59 -2.07 8.57
CA SER A 3 -5.97 -2.24 9.90
C SER A 3 -5.05 -1.09 10.31
N ARG A 4 -4.47 -0.37 9.36
CA ARG A 4 -3.62 0.81 9.61
C ARG A 4 -4.41 2.11 9.81
N ARG A 5 -5.75 2.08 9.74
CA ARG A 5 -6.64 3.24 9.80
C ARG A 5 -7.41 3.33 11.11
N ALA A 6 -7.33 2.31 11.95
CA ALA A 6 -8.02 2.21 13.23
C ALA A 6 -7.16 1.44 14.24
N GLY A 7 -7.59 1.40 15.50
CA GLY A 7 -6.91 0.61 16.51
C GLY A 7 -6.94 -0.89 16.20
N GLU A 8 -5.94 -1.62 16.64
CA GLU A 8 -5.74 -3.04 16.33
C GLU A 8 -6.97 -3.89 16.64
N ARG A 9 -7.53 -3.77 17.83
CA ARG A 9 -8.73 -4.50 18.25
C ARG A 9 -9.95 -4.17 17.40
N SER A 10 -10.12 -2.89 17.05
CA SER A 10 -11.20 -2.44 16.17
C SER A 10 -11.07 -3.02 14.78
N ALA A 11 -9.85 -3.07 14.23
CA ALA A 11 -9.59 -3.64 12.92
C ALA A 11 -9.91 -5.16 12.87
N VAL A 12 -9.55 -5.90 13.93
CA VAL A 12 -9.84 -7.33 14.05
C VAL A 12 -11.34 -7.58 14.17
N ALA A 13 -12.04 -6.78 15.01
CA ALA A 13 -13.49 -6.87 15.18
C ALA A 13 -14.24 -6.52 13.89
N ALA A 14 -13.80 -5.47 13.17
CA ALA A 14 -14.39 -5.08 11.89
C ALA A 14 -14.20 -6.17 10.81
N ALA A 15 -13.03 -6.82 10.76
CA ALA A 15 -12.80 -7.93 9.83
C ALA A 15 -13.77 -9.10 10.09
N ARG A 16 -14.02 -9.44 11.36
CA ARG A 16 -15.02 -10.46 11.72
C ARG A 16 -16.43 -10.04 11.34
N ALA A 17 -16.82 -8.81 11.65
CA ALA A 17 -18.15 -8.30 11.32
C ALA A 17 -18.38 -8.29 9.79
N ALA A 18 -17.39 -7.86 9.01
CA ALA A 18 -17.44 -7.86 7.56
C ALA A 18 -17.62 -9.29 7.01
N TYR A 19 -16.87 -10.27 7.54
CA TYR A 19 -17.02 -11.66 7.11
C TYR A 19 -18.42 -12.22 7.41
N ILE A 20 -18.97 -11.92 8.59
CA ILE A 20 -20.36 -12.29 8.93
C ILE A 20 -21.37 -11.64 7.97
N ALA A 21 -21.09 -10.40 7.53
CA ALA A 21 -21.93 -9.66 6.58
C ALA A 21 -21.76 -10.11 5.13
N GLY A 22 -20.90 -11.10 4.84
CA GLY A 22 -20.77 -11.70 3.51
C GLY A 22 -19.49 -11.35 2.74
N PHE A 23 -18.53 -10.68 3.34
CA PHE A 23 -17.21 -10.53 2.73
C PHE A 23 -16.51 -11.90 2.64
N GLY A 24 -15.91 -12.21 1.49
CA GLY A 24 -15.31 -13.53 1.25
C GLY A 24 -14.05 -13.81 2.05
N ALA A 25 -13.24 -12.79 2.36
CA ALA A 25 -11.98 -12.93 3.07
C ALA A 25 -11.51 -11.60 3.68
N THR A 26 -10.44 -11.67 4.46
CA THR A 26 -9.78 -10.49 5.04
C THR A 26 -8.28 -10.52 4.83
N SER A 27 -7.64 -9.35 4.78
CA SER A 27 -6.17 -9.24 4.88
C SER A 27 -5.68 -9.11 6.34
N ASN A 28 -6.57 -9.14 7.33
CA ASN A 28 -6.20 -9.07 8.73
C ASN A 28 -5.85 -10.48 9.23
N LEU A 29 -4.56 -10.76 9.35
CA LEU A 29 -4.05 -12.08 9.74
C LEU A 29 -4.49 -12.48 11.14
N GLU A 30 -4.62 -11.52 12.06
CA GLU A 30 -5.07 -11.80 13.42
C GLU A 30 -6.54 -12.24 13.46
N ALA A 31 -7.40 -11.67 12.62
CA ALA A 31 -8.77 -12.14 12.47
C ALA A 31 -8.83 -13.55 11.89
N GLY A 32 -7.95 -13.87 10.94
CA GLY A 32 -7.80 -15.22 10.41
C GLY A 32 -7.36 -16.21 11.49
N ARG A 33 -6.33 -15.85 12.26
CA ARG A 33 -5.81 -16.66 13.36
C ARG A 33 -6.85 -16.91 14.47
N THR A 34 -7.60 -15.87 14.83
CA THR A 34 -8.52 -15.92 15.97
C THR A 34 -9.83 -16.64 15.64
N TRP A 35 -10.37 -16.46 14.42
CA TRP A 35 -11.71 -16.98 14.06
C TRP A 35 -11.73 -17.83 12.80
N GLY A 36 -10.59 -18.23 12.26
CA GLY A 36 -10.54 -19.06 11.06
C GLY A 36 -11.10 -18.39 9.81
N ILE A 37 -11.15 -17.05 9.78
CA ILE A 37 -11.60 -16.31 8.61
C ILE A 37 -10.58 -16.51 7.49
N PRO A 38 -11.01 -16.84 6.25
CA PRO A 38 -10.10 -16.93 5.13
C PRO A 38 -9.28 -15.66 4.97
N THR A 39 -7.96 -15.82 4.90
CA THR A 39 -7.06 -14.68 4.69
C THR A 39 -6.63 -14.62 3.25
N MET A 40 -6.69 -13.44 2.67
CA MET A 40 -6.18 -13.16 1.33
C MET A 40 -5.61 -11.75 1.27
N GLY A 41 -4.79 -11.54 0.30
CA GLY A 41 -4.22 -10.24 -0.02
C GLY A 41 -3.50 -10.32 -1.36
N THR A 42 -3.19 -9.16 -1.88
CA THR A 42 -2.35 -9.02 -3.05
C THR A 42 -1.06 -8.30 -2.66
N ALA A 43 -0.07 -8.31 -3.53
CA ALA A 43 1.13 -7.52 -3.32
C ALA A 43 0.79 -6.04 -3.14
N ALA A 44 1.56 -5.34 -2.32
CA ALA A 44 1.53 -3.88 -2.24
C ALA A 44 2.51 -3.29 -3.27
N HIS A 45 2.35 -2.00 -3.60
CA HIS A 45 3.31 -1.30 -4.48
C HIS A 45 4.77 -1.43 -3.99
N SER A 46 4.97 -1.48 -2.67
CA SER A 46 6.30 -1.71 -2.09
C SER A 46 6.94 -3.02 -2.52
N PHE A 47 6.16 -4.06 -2.80
CA PHE A 47 6.69 -5.33 -3.32
C PHE A 47 7.28 -5.12 -4.72
N THR A 48 6.54 -4.46 -5.61
CA THR A 48 7.06 -4.13 -6.96
C THR A 48 8.30 -3.24 -6.87
N LEU A 49 8.29 -2.24 -5.99
CA LEU A 49 9.40 -1.31 -5.80
C LEU A 49 10.66 -1.94 -5.17
N LEU A 50 10.56 -3.11 -4.55
CA LEU A 50 11.69 -3.88 -4.04
C LEU A 50 12.50 -4.55 -5.16
N HIS A 51 11.90 -4.77 -6.33
CA HIS A 51 12.53 -5.40 -7.47
C HIS A 51 13.13 -4.34 -8.41
N GLU A 52 14.07 -4.74 -9.24
CA GLU A 52 14.68 -3.84 -10.22
C GLU A 52 13.70 -3.49 -11.34
N THR A 53 12.83 -4.44 -11.71
CA THR A 53 11.79 -4.25 -12.73
C THR A 53 10.45 -4.82 -12.26
N GLU A 54 9.37 -4.30 -12.81
CA GLU A 54 8.02 -4.82 -12.56
C GLU A 54 7.88 -6.28 -13.04
N GLU A 55 8.56 -6.62 -14.14
CA GLU A 55 8.59 -8.00 -14.65
C GLU A 55 9.20 -8.97 -13.62
N GLN A 56 10.30 -8.59 -12.97
CA GLN A 56 10.90 -9.41 -11.92
C GLN A 56 9.97 -9.57 -10.71
N ALA A 57 9.25 -8.51 -10.32
CA ALA A 57 8.27 -8.58 -9.25
C ALA A 57 7.14 -9.56 -9.58
N PHE A 58 6.57 -9.46 -10.78
CA PHE A 58 5.51 -10.36 -11.22
C PHE A 58 5.98 -11.81 -11.29
N ARG A 59 7.16 -12.06 -11.85
CA ARG A 59 7.77 -13.39 -11.90
C ARG A 59 7.96 -13.97 -10.51
N SER A 60 8.54 -13.20 -9.59
CA SER A 60 8.74 -13.62 -8.18
C SER A 60 7.43 -13.96 -7.49
N GLN A 61 6.36 -13.20 -7.75
CA GLN A 61 5.05 -13.49 -7.16
C GLN A 61 4.43 -14.76 -7.74
N ILE A 62 4.52 -14.96 -9.06
CA ILE A 62 4.00 -16.16 -9.73
C ILE A 62 4.76 -17.41 -9.28
N ASP A 63 6.09 -17.33 -9.18
CA ASP A 63 6.93 -18.44 -8.71
C ASP A 63 6.58 -18.87 -7.28
N ALA A 64 6.18 -17.90 -6.43
CA ALA A 64 5.82 -18.17 -5.04
C ALA A 64 4.36 -18.63 -4.85
N LEU A 65 3.41 -18.11 -5.63
CA LEU A 65 1.98 -18.25 -5.39
C LEU A 65 1.22 -18.97 -6.52
N GLY A 66 1.88 -19.20 -7.65
CA GLY A 66 1.25 -19.77 -8.83
C GLY A 66 0.54 -18.73 -9.71
N VAL A 67 0.08 -19.19 -10.88
CA VAL A 67 -0.56 -18.36 -11.90
C VAL A 67 -1.94 -17.83 -11.47
N ASP A 68 -2.61 -18.50 -10.54
CA ASP A 68 -3.91 -18.06 -9.99
C ASP A 68 -3.83 -16.81 -9.11
N THR A 69 -2.64 -16.25 -8.92
CA THR A 69 -2.42 -15.03 -8.13
C THR A 69 -3.02 -13.80 -8.80
N THR A 70 -3.13 -12.70 -8.03
CA THR A 70 -3.58 -11.40 -8.53
C THR A 70 -2.40 -10.43 -8.53
N LEU A 71 -2.02 -9.93 -9.70
CA LEU A 71 -0.90 -8.98 -9.88
C LEU A 71 -1.38 -7.53 -9.79
N LEU A 72 -0.64 -6.70 -9.06
CA LEU A 72 -0.90 -5.27 -8.91
C LEU A 72 -0.24 -4.51 -10.05
N ILE A 73 -1.04 -3.98 -10.99
CA ILE A 73 -0.57 -3.47 -12.29
C ILE A 73 -0.42 -1.95 -12.38
N ASP A 74 -0.73 -1.22 -11.31
CA ASP A 74 -0.75 0.25 -11.31
C ASP A 74 0.38 0.89 -10.48
N THR A 75 1.52 0.20 -10.38
CA THR A 75 2.70 0.77 -9.71
C THR A 75 3.35 1.85 -10.56
N TYR A 76 3.39 1.64 -11.87
CA TYR A 76 3.95 2.55 -12.88
C TYR A 76 2.87 2.89 -13.93
N ASP A 77 3.01 2.40 -15.13
CA ASP A 77 2.01 2.56 -16.19
C ASP A 77 1.10 1.34 -16.25
N ILE A 78 -0.22 1.56 -16.24
CA ILE A 78 -1.20 0.47 -16.16
C ILE A 78 -1.21 -0.36 -17.45
N HIS A 79 -1.11 0.28 -18.63
CA HIS A 79 -1.12 -0.41 -19.90
C HIS A 79 0.10 -1.34 -20.04
N GLU A 80 1.29 -0.84 -19.70
CA GLU A 80 2.52 -1.63 -19.68
C GLU A 80 2.47 -2.70 -18.59
N GLY A 81 1.85 -2.41 -17.44
CA GLY A 81 1.64 -3.36 -16.36
C GLY A 81 0.80 -4.55 -16.78
N VAL A 82 -0.31 -4.34 -17.50
CA VAL A 82 -1.13 -5.42 -18.08
C VAL A 82 -0.33 -6.23 -19.08
N ALA A 83 0.36 -5.57 -20.03
CA ALA A 83 1.17 -6.25 -21.04
C ALA A 83 2.28 -7.12 -20.40
N THR A 84 2.94 -6.58 -19.37
CA THR A 84 3.98 -7.29 -18.61
C THR A 84 3.39 -8.47 -17.83
N ALA A 85 2.24 -8.29 -17.20
CA ALA A 85 1.57 -9.34 -16.44
C ALA A 85 1.23 -10.55 -17.33
N ILE A 86 0.63 -10.32 -18.50
CA ILE A 86 0.27 -11.39 -19.44
C ILE A 86 1.52 -11.99 -20.11
N ARG A 87 2.54 -11.20 -20.40
CA ARG A 87 3.82 -11.72 -20.93
C ARG A 87 4.49 -12.69 -19.96
N VAL A 88 4.41 -12.45 -18.66
CA VAL A 88 5.05 -13.26 -17.61
C VAL A 88 4.20 -14.47 -17.23
N ALA A 89 2.90 -14.28 -17.02
CA ALA A 89 1.99 -15.30 -16.51
C ALA A 89 1.30 -16.13 -17.60
N GLY A 90 1.18 -15.57 -18.80
CA GLY A 90 0.31 -16.11 -19.85
C GLY A 90 -1.15 -15.70 -19.67
N PRO A 91 -2.04 -16.11 -20.62
CA PRO A 91 -3.45 -15.72 -20.63
C PRO A 91 -4.27 -16.39 -19.52
N GLU A 92 -3.73 -17.35 -18.80
CA GLU A 92 -4.36 -18.06 -17.69
C GLU A 92 -4.14 -17.35 -16.33
N LEU A 93 -3.62 -16.12 -16.31
CA LEU A 93 -3.43 -15.33 -15.09
C LEU A 93 -4.75 -15.22 -14.32
N GLY A 94 -4.73 -15.52 -13.01
CA GLY A 94 -5.91 -15.50 -12.16
C GLY A 94 -6.54 -14.11 -12.04
N GLY A 95 -5.75 -13.05 -11.88
CA GLY A 95 -6.31 -11.72 -11.79
C GLY A 95 -5.28 -10.59 -11.85
N VAL A 96 -5.81 -9.38 -12.07
CA VAL A 96 -5.07 -8.11 -11.94
C VAL A 96 -5.79 -7.21 -10.94
N ARG A 97 -5.03 -6.34 -10.27
CA ARG A 97 -5.56 -5.35 -9.32
C ARG A 97 -5.21 -3.93 -9.74
N ILE A 98 -6.21 -3.06 -9.61
CA ILE A 98 -6.13 -1.61 -9.85
C ILE A 98 -6.42 -0.89 -8.53
N ASP A 99 -5.55 0.04 -8.13
CA ASP A 99 -5.66 0.78 -6.85
C ASP A 99 -5.72 2.31 -7.04
N SER A 100 -5.75 2.80 -8.29
CA SER A 100 -5.68 4.23 -8.60
C SER A 100 -6.33 4.59 -9.93
N GLY A 101 -6.58 5.89 -10.13
CA GLY A 101 -7.20 6.44 -11.33
C GLY A 101 -8.72 6.46 -11.28
N ASP A 102 -9.34 6.84 -12.41
CA ASP A 102 -10.79 6.76 -12.60
C ASP A 102 -11.18 5.30 -12.84
N LEU A 103 -11.57 4.61 -11.76
CA LEU A 103 -11.76 3.16 -11.74
C LEU A 103 -12.72 2.64 -12.81
N PRO A 104 -13.88 3.27 -13.12
CA PRO A 104 -14.74 2.82 -14.20
C PRO A 104 -14.04 2.82 -15.56
N THR A 105 -13.38 3.92 -15.90
CA THR A 105 -12.65 4.08 -17.17
C THR A 105 -11.46 3.13 -17.25
N VAL A 106 -10.68 3.05 -16.18
CA VAL A 106 -9.49 2.19 -16.13
C VAL A 106 -9.87 0.72 -16.21
N ALA A 107 -10.88 0.27 -15.47
CA ALA A 107 -11.33 -1.12 -15.52
C ALA A 107 -11.82 -1.53 -16.91
N ALA A 108 -12.53 -0.65 -17.61
CA ALA A 108 -12.96 -0.90 -18.98
C ALA A 108 -11.78 -1.02 -19.96
N ALA A 109 -10.80 -0.12 -19.86
CA ALA A 109 -9.59 -0.16 -20.68
C ALA A 109 -8.76 -1.44 -20.40
N VAL A 110 -8.57 -1.79 -19.13
CA VAL A 110 -7.86 -3.02 -18.71
C VAL A 110 -8.58 -4.26 -19.22
N ARG A 111 -9.92 -4.33 -19.14
CA ARG A 111 -10.68 -5.48 -19.67
C ARG A 111 -10.48 -5.62 -21.17
N THR A 112 -10.59 -4.53 -21.91
CA THR A 112 -10.35 -4.53 -23.37
C THR A 112 -8.97 -5.07 -23.71
N GLN A 113 -7.93 -4.55 -23.05
CA GLN A 113 -6.56 -4.99 -23.28
C GLN A 113 -6.32 -6.46 -22.91
N LEU A 114 -6.87 -6.93 -21.79
CA LEU A 114 -6.80 -8.34 -21.40
C LEU A 114 -7.45 -9.26 -22.45
N ASP A 115 -8.61 -8.85 -22.99
CA ASP A 115 -9.32 -9.60 -24.04
C ASP A 115 -8.52 -9.65 -25.34
N GLU A 116 -7.91 -8.52 -25.74
CA GLU A 116 -7.01 -8.45 -26.90
C GLU A 116 -5.77 -9.35 -26.76
N LEU A 117 -5.28 -9.51 -25.53
CA LEU A 117 -4.17 -10.40 -25.20
C LEU A 117 -4.58 -11.88 -24.99
N GLY A 118 -5.87 -12.20 -25.20
CA GLY A 118 -6.41 -13.55 -25.02
C GLY A 118 -6.68 -13.95 -23.57
N ALA A 119 -6.51 -13.05 -22.61
CA ALA A 119 -6.67 -13.29 -21.17
C ALA A 119 -8.12 -13.02 -20.69
N THR A 120 -9.10 -13.57 -21.42
CA THR A 120 -10.54 -13.32 -21.19
C THR A 120 -11.05 -13.83 -19.83
N GLY A 121 -10.34 -14.81 -19.24
CA GLY A 121 -10.64 -15.37 -17.91
C GLY A 121 -10.05 -14.60 -16.72
N THR A 122 -9.07 -13.73 -16.99
CA THR A 122 -8.39 -12.97 -15.94
C THR A 122 -9.35 -12.01 -15.23
N LYS A 123 -9.40 -12.09 -13.90
CA LYS A 123 -10.29 -11.28 -13.05
C LYS A 123 -9.74 -9.88 -12.81
N ILE A 124 -10.64 -8.91 -12.68
CA ILE A 124 -10.29 -7.54 -12.33
C ILE A 124 -10.74 -7.25 -10.91
N THR A 125 -9.78 -6.99 -10.03
CA THR A 125 -10.00 -6.55 -8.65
C THR A 125 -9.73 -5.05 -8.55
N VAL A 126 -10.65 -4.28 -7.96
CA VAL A 126 -10.41 -2.86 -7.69
C VAL A 126 -10.33 -2.61 -6.19
N THR A 127 -9.46 -1.68 -5.83
CA THR A 127 -9.28 -1.15 -4.48
C THR A 127 -9.23 0.38 -4.58
N SER A 128 -8.83 1.12 -3.57
CA SER A 128 -8.73 2.58 -3.56
C SER A 128 -9.81 3.28 -2.74
N ASP A 129 -9.75 3.08 -1.41
CA ASP A 129 -10.65 3.74 -0.44
C ASP A 129 -12.16 3.63 -0.81
N LEU A 130 -12.56 2.44 -1.29
CA LEU A 130 -13.94 2.17 -1.70
C LEU A 130 -14.91 2.24 -0.51
N ASP A 131 -16.10 2.76 -0.82
CA ASP A 131 -17.29 2.72 0.03
C ASP A 131 -18.50 2.15 -0.76
N GLU A 132 -19.66 2.11 -0.14
CA GLU A 132 -20.87 1.61 -0.76
C GLU A 132 -21.29 2.40 -2.01
N PHE A 133 -21.02 3.70 -2.04
CA PHE A 133 -21.37 4.58 -3.16
C PHE A 133 -20.43 4.36 -4.34
N ALA A 134 -19.14 4.26 -4.08
CA ALA A 134 -18.12 3.97 -5.10
C ALA A 134 -18.36 2.57 -5.72
N ILE A 135 -18.71 1.58 -4.90
CA ILE A 135 -19.04 0.23 -5.39
C ILE A 135 -20.32 0.26 -6.24
N ALA A 136 -21.35 0.99 -5.81
CA ALA A 136 -22.57 1.14 -6.61
C ALA A 136 -22.29 1.80 -7.96
N ALA A 137 -21.42 2.80 -8.01
CA ALA A 137 -21.00 3.45 -9.26
C ALA A 137 -20.22 2.51 -10.20
N LEU A 138 -19.52 1.51 -9.66
CA LEU A 138 -18.79 0.49 -10.41
C LEU A 138 -19.66 -0.69 -10.88
N ALA A 139 -20.94 -0.73 -10.55
CA ALA A 139 -21.80 -1.87 -10.85
C ALA A 139 -21.93 -2.23 -12.34
N ALA A 140 -21.75 -1.24 -13.24
CA ALA A 140 -21.75 -1.44 -14.69
C ALA A 140 -20.34 -1.65 -15.29
N SER A 141 -19.30 -1.59 -14.48
CA SER A 141 -17.92 -1.76 -14.91
C SER A 141 -17.49 -3.23 -14.88
N PRO A 142 -16.54 -3.65 -15.70
CA PRO A 142 -16.07 -5.03 -15.75
C PRO A 142 -15.16 -5.35 -14.55
N VAL A 143 -15.72 -5.32 -13.36
CA VAL A 143 -15.03 -5.57 -12.08
C VAL A 143 -15.57 -6.85 -11.46
N ASP A 144 -14.69 -7.77 -11.14
CA ASP A 144 -15.05 -9.07 -10.54
C ASP A 144 -15.02 -9.05 -9.00
N SER A 145 -14.19 -8.20 -8.40
CA SER A 145 -14.06 -8.14 -6.94
C SER A 145 -13.59 -6.77 -6.43
N TYR A 146 -13.90 -6.51 -5.16
CA TYR A 146 -13.64 -5.25 -4.49
C TYR A 146 -12.83 -5.45 -3.22
N GLY A 147 -11.80 -4.63 -3.02
CA GLY A 147 -11.06 -4.57 -1.78
C GLY A 147 -11.45 -3.34 -0.97
N VAL A 148 -12.22 -3.52 0.08
CA VAL A 148 -12.70 -2.43 0.95
C VAL A 148 -11.88 -2.39 2.24
N GLY A 149 -11.44 -1.21 2.64
CA GLY A 149 -10.58 -1.01 3.80
C GLY A 149 -11.14 -0.03 4.81
N THR A 150 -10.78 1.23 4.65
CA THR A 150 -11.05 2.31 5.60
C THR A 150 -12.52 2.43 5.96
N SER A 151 -13.40 2.47 4.96
CA SER A 151 -14.85 2.69 5.14
C SER A 151 -15.51 1.61 6.00
N VAL A 152 -15.07 0.34 5.87
CA VAL A 152 -15.57 -0.77 6.71
C VAL A 152 -15.08 -0.64 8.16
N VAL A 153 -13.79 -0.26 8.36
CA VAL A 153 -13.19 -0.24 9.69
C VAL A 153 -13.66 0.95 10.52
N THR A 154 -13.87 2.10 9.90
CA THR A 154 -14.22 3.33 10.61
C THR A 154 -15.70 3.66 10.56
N GLY A 155 -16.43 3.10 9.61
CA GLY A 155 -17.82 3.48 9.35
C GLY A 155 -17.96 4.88 8.74
N SER A 156 -19.17 5.24 8.37
CA SER A 156 -19.48 6.54 7.79
C SER A 156 -19.37 7.67 8.83
N GLY A 157 -18.67 8.74 8.45
CA GLY A 157 -18.56 9.95 9.27
C GLY A 157 -17.61 9.87 10.46
N ALA A 158 -16.95 8.74 10.71
CA ALA A 158 -15.97 8.62 11.78
C ALA A 158 -14.61 9.19 11.35
N PRO A 159 -13.86 9.86 12.25
CA PRO A 159 -12.48 10.27 11.96
C PRO A 159 -11.60 9.07 11.63
N THR A 160 -10.71 9.23 10.66
CA THR A 160 -9.76 8.19 10.26
C THR A 160 -8.32 8.67 10.36
N ALA A 161 -7.40 7.75 10.68
CA ALA A 161 -5.98 8.02 10.55
C ALA A 161 -5.58 7.88 9.07
N GLY A 162 -5.30 8.98 8.40
CA GLY A 162 -4.90 9.02 6.98
C GLY A 162 -3.48 8.51 6.71
N MET A 163 -2.96 7.61 7.55
CA MET A 163 -1.59 7.11 7.48
C MET A 163 -1.43 6.07 6.39
N VAL A 164 -0.32 6.17 5.65
CA VAL A 164 0.11 5.20 4.67
C VAL A 164 1.58 4.86 4.86
N TYR A 165 1.95 3.64 4.50
CA TYR A 165 3.34 3.24 4.39
C TYR A 165 3.82 3.44 2.95
N LYS A 166 5.00 4.05 2.80
CA LYS A 166 5.64 4.27 1.50
C LYS A 166 7.06 3.72 1.54
N LEU A 167 7.37 2.75 0.67
CA LEU A 167 8.76 2.41 0.41
C LEU A 167 9.41 3.55 -0.37
N VAL A 168 10.55 4.04 0.12
CA VAL A 168 11.23 5.22 -0.45
C VAL A 168 12.65 4.91 -0.92
N ALA A 169 13.21 3.77 -0.52
CA ALA A 169 14.52 3.30 -0.99
C ALA A 169 14.65 1.79 -0.83
N ARG A 170 15.49 1.17 -1.63
CA ARG A 170 15.92 -0.23 -1.54
C ARG A 170 17.40 -0.35 -1.83
N GLN A 171 18.01 -1.45 -1.47
CA GLN A 171 19.34 -1.78 -1.97
C GLN A 171 19.26 -2.43 -3.35
N ASP A 172 20.21 -2.14 -4.21
CA ASP A 172 20.43 -2.85 -5.46
C ASP A 172 21.27 -4.13 -5.23
N SER A 173 21.53 -4.88 -6.30
CA SER A 173 22.34 -6.09 -6.25
C SER A 173 23.81 -5.86 -5.85
N ALA A 174 24.32 -4.64 -5.96
CA ALA A 174 25.67 -4.25 -5.55
C ALA A 174 25.72 -3.69 -4.12
N GLY A 175 24.58 -3.62 -3.41
CA GLY A 175 24.47 -3.07 -2.06
C GLY A 175 24.31 -1.54 -2.02
N GLY A 176 24.20 -0.88 -3.16
CA GLY A 176 23.96 0.57 -3.26
C GLY A 176 22.49 0.91 -2.94
N TRP A 177 22.24 2.07 -2.35
CA TRP A 177 20.90 2.55 -2.11
C TRP A 177 20.31 3.22 -3.35
N VAL A 178 19.11 2.80 -3.73
CA VAL A 178 18.34 3.34 -4.85
C VAL A 178 17.04 3.91 -4.31
N ALA A 179 16.79 5.19 -4.59
CA ALA A 179 15.51 5.83 -4.28
C ALA A 179 14.40 5.25 -5.15
N VAL A 180 13.28 4.91 -4.56
CA VAL A 180 12.11 4.37 -5.25
C VAL A 180 10.85 5.15 -4.89
N ALA A 181 9.94 5.27 -5.84
CA ALA A 181 8.71 6.01 -5.66
C ALA A 181 7.58 5.44 -6.52
N LYS A 182 6.35 5.50 -6.02
CA LYS A 182 5.17 5.23 -6.83
C LYS A 182 4.99 6.37 -7.84
N ALA A 183 4.76 6.03 -9.11
CA ALA A 183 4.59 6.94 -10.23
C ALA A 183 3.16 6.94 -10.80
N SER A 184 2.13 6.76 -9.96
CA SER A 184 0.75 6.81 -10.42
C SER A 184 0.18 8.23 -10.35
N ALA A 185 -0.80 8.51 -11.20
CA ALA A 185 -1.56 9.75 -11.17
C ALA A 185 -2.16 9.99 -9.76
N ASP A 186 -2.11 11.22 -9.28
CA ASP A 186 -2.67 11.71 -8.01
C ASP A 186 -2.14 11.06 -6.72
N LYS A 187 -1.35 9.98 -6.80
CA LYS A 187 -0.76 9.28 -5.64
C LYS A 187 0.76 9.13 -5.73
N GLY A 188 1.42 10.02 -6.44
CA GLY A 188 2.88 10.05 -6.53
C GLY A 188 3.54 10.16 -5.16
N SER A 189 4.76 9.66 -5.04
CA SER A 189 5.59 9.81 -3.85
C SER A 189 7.00 10.22 -4.27
N MET A 190 7.72 10.82 -3.34
CA MET A 190 9.13 11.15 -3.53
C MET A 190 9.98 10.04 -2.91
N GLY A 191 10.92 9.49 -3.65
CA GLY A 191 11.90 8.53 -3.15
C GLY A 191 12.93 9.17 -2.24
N GLY A 192 13.83 8.35 -1.70
CA GLY A 192 14.92 8.77 -0.82
C GLY A 192 14.55 8.81 0.67
N ARG A 193 15.58 8.72 1.51
CA ARG A 193 15.43 8.83 2.97
C ARG A 193 15.02 10.26 3.33
N LYS A 194 14.11 10.39 4.29
CA LYS A 194 13.60 11.69 4.75
C LYS A 194 13.90 11.92 6.22
N ALA A 195 14.28 13.15 6.54
CA ALA A 195 14.28 13.64 7.90
C ALA A 195 13.32 14.83 8.01
N ALA A 196 12.57 14.89 9.09
CA ALA A 196 11.58 15.93 9.34
C ALA A 196 12.01 16.77 10.56
N PHE A 197 11.94 18.07 10.40
CA PHE A 197 12.30 19.04 11.41
C PHE A 197 11.21 20.08 11.57
N ARG A 198 11.06 20.61 12.78
CA ARG A 198 10.17 21.73 13.11
C ARG A 198 10.97 22.90 13.60
N THR A 199 10.86 24.04 12.94
CA THR A 199 11.48 25.27 13.40
C THR A 199 10.59 25.94 14.43
N LEU A 200 11.19 26.49 15.48
CA LEU A 200 10.53 27.14 16.59
C LEU A 200 11.01 28.58 16.71
N ALA A 201 10.07 29.51 16.89
CA ALA A 201 10.39 30.87 17.29
C ALA A 201 9.66 31.17 18.60
N ARG A 202 10.41 31.46 19.66
CA ARG A 202 9.87 31.73 21.02
C ARG A 202 8.94 30.62 21.52
N GLY A 203 9.29 29.34 21.23
CA GLY A 203 8.50 28.18 21.62
C GLY A 203 7.29 27.87 20.74
N THR A 204 7.03 28.69 19.72
CA THR A 204 5.94 28.47 18.77
C THR A 204 6.48 27.89 17.47
N ALA A 205 5.82 26.84 16.94
CA ALA A 205 6.18 26.27 15.64
C ALA A 205 5.90 27.29 14.53
N THR A 206 6.90 27.52 13.68
CA THR A 206 6.82 28.50 12.58
C THR A 206 6.86 27.83 11.20
N SER A 207 7.55 26.72 11.08
CA SER A 207 7.56 25.94 9.84
C SER A 207 7.95 24.48 10.08
N GLU A 208 7.71 23.63 9.09
CA GLU A 208 8.22 22.26 9.04
C GLU A 208 9.08 22.11 7.79
N LEU A 209 10.22 21.45 7.95
CA LEU A 209 11.17 21.17 6.90
C LEU A 209 11.30 19.67 6.73
N ILE A 210 11.12 19.17 5.52
CA ILE A 210 11.42 17.78 5.15
C ILE A 210 12.66 17.80 4.27
N VAL A 211 13.73 17.21 4.76
CA VAL A 211 14.97 17.02 4.01
C VAL A 211 14.93 15.64 3.37
N VAL A 212 15.17 15.59 2.07
CA VAL A 212 15.26 14.33 1.31
C VAL A 212 16.71 14.11 0.93
N SER A 213 17.23 12.92 1.20
CA SER A 213 18.60 12.55 0.83
C SER A 213 18.59 11.23 0.05
N ASP A 214 19.41 11.17 -0.99
CA ASP A 214 19.68 9.96 -1.75
C ASP A 214 20.74 9.09 -1.05
N SER A 215 21.51 9.66 -0.11
CA SER A 215 22.46 8.92 0.72
C SER A 215 21.97 8.82 2.17
N PHE A 216 22.05 7.64 2.77
CA PHE A 216 21.61 7.40 4.14
C PHE A 216 22.48 8.10 5.19
N GLU A 217 23.73 8.45 4.87
CA GLU A 217 24.69 9.08 5.78
C GLU A 217 24.44 10.58 5.99
N GLN A 218 23.89 11.29 4.98
CA GLN A 218 23.75 12.76 5.03
C GLN A 218 22.55 13.27 5.85
N VAL A 219 21.62 12.40 6.25
CA VAL A 219 20.44 12.85 6.99
C VAL A 219 20.74 13.14 8.46
N GLU A 220 21.79 12.56 9.03
CA GLU A 220 22.21 12.81 10.40
C GLU A 220 22.85 14.20 10.60
N THR A 221 23.41 14.79 9.54
CA THR A 221 24.09 16.10 9.58
C THR A 221 23.15 17.29 9.37
N ALA A 222 21.89 17.08 8.97
CA ALA A 222 20.92 18.17 8.88
C ALA A 222 20.45 18.72 10.26
N ALA A 223 20.98 18.20 11.37
CA ALA A 223 20.81 18.71 12.72
C ALA A 223 21.52 20.06 12.99
N GLU A 224 22.11 20.71 11.98
CA GLU A 224 22.86 21.98 12.12
C GLU A 224 21.97 23.24 12.17
N HIS A 225 20.66 23.11 12.24
CA HIS A 225 19.80 24.25 12.52
C HIS A 225 19.54 24.36 14.03
N PRO A 226 20.18 25.31 14.75
CA PRO A 226 20.08 25.40 16.20
C PRO A 226 18.65 25.66 16.73
N ASP A 227 17.76 26.13 15.86
CA ASP A 227 16.35 26.41 16.18
C ASP A 227 15.40 25.34 15.66
N ALA A 228 15.90 24.22 15.12
CA ALA A 228 15.09 23.16 14.55
C ALA A 228 15.08 21.92 15.47
N ARG A 229 13.89 21.43 15.78
CA ARG A 229 13.69 20.18 16.51
C ARG A 229 13.41 19.05 15.53
N ALA A 230 14.17 17.94 15.61
CA ALA A 230 13.85 16.71 14.90
C ALA A 230 12.47 16.18 15.34
N LEU A 231 11.66 15.75 14.36
CA LEU A 231 10.33 15.19 14.59
C LEU A 231 10.32 13.66 14.62
N GLN A 232 11.41 13.04 14.19
CA GLN A 232 11.55 11.59 14.18
C GLN A 232 12.39 11.16 15.38
N VAL A 233 11.98 10.06 16.00
CA VAL A 233 12.71 9.39 17.07
C VAL A 233 12.93 7.93 16.70
N THR A 234 14.06 7.36 17.09
CA THR A 234 14.33 5.95 16.91
C THR A 234 13.53 5.17 17.94
N LEU A 235 12.60 4.34 17.48
CA LEU A 235 11.80 3.47 18.33
C LEU A 235 12.40 2.07 18.46
N VAL A 236 13.07 1.62 17.42
CA VAL A 236 13.73 0.31 17.36
C VAL A 236 15.10 0.51 16.75
N ASP A 237 16.13 0.04 17.41
CA ASP A 237 17.51 0.03 16.92
C ASP A 237 18.07 -1.39 16.98
N HIS A 238 18.58 -1.91 15.85
CA HIS A 238 19.09 -3.27 15.71
C HIS A 238 18.17 -4.38 16.28
N GLY A 239 16.85 -4.16 16.20
CA GLY A 239 15.83 -5.09 16.73
C GLY A 239 15.46 -4.87 18.20
N GLU A 240 16.16 -4.00 18.91
CA GLU A 240 15.84 -3.61 20.29
C GLU A 240 14.93 -2.39 20.31
N THR A 241 13.84 -2.47 21.08
CA THR A 241 12.93 -1.33 21.28
C THR A 241 13.47 -0.40 22.36
N ASP A 242 13.36 0.90 22.13
CA ASP A 242 13.64 1.90 23.15
C ASP A 242 12.49 1.91 24.18
N ALA A 243 12.77 1.37 25.38
CA ALA A 243 11.80 1.25 26.47
C ALA A 243 11.20 2.59 26.92
N SER A 244 11.84 3.72 26.63
CA SER A 244 11.31 5.06 26.96
C SER A 244 10.07 5.42 26.13
N TYR A 245 9.86 4.72 24.99
CA TYR A 245 8.71 4.87 24.10
C TYR A 245 7.74 3.68 24.16
N GLU A 246 7.91 2.76 25.11
CA GLU A 246 6.89 1.76 25.38
C GLU A 246 5.59 2.49 25.70
N LEU A 247 4.63 2.39 24.78
CA LEU A 247 3.30 2.91 24.98
C LEU A 247 2.70 2.19 26.17
N SER A 248 2.74 2.82 27.33
CA SER A 248 1.96 2.38 28.46
C SER A 248 0.51 2.34 28.05
N LEU A 249 -0.06 1.15 27.90
CA LEU A 249 -1.50 0.93 27.67
C LEU A 249 -2.40 1.46 28.80
N ILE A 250 -1.83 2.21 29.73
CA ILE A 250 -2.46 2.64 30.98
C ILE A 250 -3.19 3.99 30.82
N HIS A 251 -3.05 4.67 29.69
CA HIS A 251 -3.57 6.03 29.54
C HIS A 251 -4.61 6.19 28.42
N ILE A 252 -5.43 5.17 28.19
CA ILE A 252 -6.68 5.29 27.44
C ILE A 252 -7.85 5.00 28.35
#